data_a62fb4377e41cd8ecdb2c8096eddfba7
#
_entry.id   a62fb4377e41cd8ecdb2c8096eddfba7
#
_cell.length_a   1.000
_cell.length_b   1.000
_cell.length_c   1.000
_cell.angle_alpha   90.00
_cell.angle_beta   90.00
_cell.angle_gamma   90.00
#
_symmetry.space_group_name_H-M   'P 1'
#
loop_
_entity.id
_entity.type
_entity.pdbx_description
1 polymer ?
#
loop_
_entity_poly.entity_id
_entity_poly.type
_entity_poly.pdbx_seq_one_letter_code
_entity_poly.pdbx_strand_id
1 'polypeptide(L)'
;MWSQETVPDFIRTYAASRGAGSSVESGADSLLRSMDACGIDASVAVALIPEPNPKDDLVSEINDYVRMQVAGHSDRLAGFCAVNPRSPKAVDDLRRHLDTWAQGLKFHGAMQEMSVDSPSLYPIYEVMAAYGRPVLFHSGDIGVLPTKNRYTRAELFDAIACDFPSMPMILGHACRIEWSAVAGLLRKHRNVYAEISSVIGRDQATQARPLGNLLVAIKEWAGSLENVLFGSDAPLYSQADTQQNIDRLLDEPSLWESVLSADEILAVRDTNSGRFATAHNLFTTSH
;
A
#
# COMPACT_ATOMS: atom_id res chain seq x y z
N MET A 1 0.65 -7.93 7.39
CA MET A 1 0.28 -9.21 8.05
C MET A 1 0.49 -9.09 9.55
N TRP A 2 -0.32 -9.79 10.35
CA TRP A 2 -0.18 -9.90 11.80
C TRP A 2 -0.39 -11.36 12.21
N SER A 3 0.31 -11.79 13.26
CA SER A 3 -0.08 -13.01 13.98
C SER A 3 -1.38 -12.75 14.74
N GLN A 4 -2.06 -13.80 15.21
CA GLN A 4 -3.25 -13.64 16.06
C GLN A 4 -2.93 -12.91 17.38
N GLU A 5 -1.70 -12.98 17.85
CA GLU A 5 -1.23 -12.34 19.07
C GLU A 5 -0.89 -10.86 18.86
N THR A 6 -0.41 -10.48 17.65
CA THR A 6 0.02 -9.12 17.33
C THR A 6 -1.04 -8.27 16.63
N VAL A 7 -2.22 -8.83 16.28
CA VAL A 7 -3.31 -8.04 15.70
C VAL A 7 -3.85 -7.05 16.72
N PRO A 8 -3.78 -5.73 16.45
CA PRO A 8 -4.32 -4.73 17.35
C PRO A 8 -5.84 -4.85 17.52
N ASP A 9 -6.35 -4.58 18.73
CA ASP A 9 -7.78 -4.68 19.04
C ASP A 9 -8.65 -3.79 18.13
N PHE A 10 -8.16 -2.61 17.75
CA PHE A 10 -8.91 -1.74 16.85
C PHE A 10 -9.05 -2.32 15.44
N ILE A 11 -8.07 -3.09 14.96
CA ILE A 11 -8.15 -3.82 13.69
C ILE A 11 -9.20 -4.92 13.77
N ARG A 12 -9.22 -5.68 14.88
CA ARG A 12 -10.26 -6.70 15.14
C ARG A 12 -11.65 -6.07 15.12
N THR A 13 -11.80 -4.94 15.83
CA THR A 13 -13.06 -4.19 15.92
C THR A 13 -13.49 -3.66 14.54
N TYR A 14 -12.54 -3.10 13.78
CA TYR A 14 -12.82 -2.59 12.45
C TYR A 14 -13.21 -3.71 11.47
N ALA A 15 -12.46 -4.81 11.46
CA ALA A 15 -12.75 -5.97 10.63
C ALA A 15 -14.14 -6.56 10.97
N ALA A 16 -14.48 -6.69 12.27
CA ALA A 16 -15.80 -7.14 12.71
C ALA A 16 -16.93 -6.21 12.25
N SER A 17 -16.70 -4.89 12.26
CA SER A 17 -17.68 -3.89 11.79
C SER A 17 -18.00 -3.98 10.30
N ARG A 18 -17.12 -4.63 9.52
CA ARG A 18 -17.28 -4.86 8.09
C ARG A 18 -17.79 -6.27 7.74
N GLY A 19 -18.16 -7.07 8.74
CA GLY A 19 -18.65 -8.43 8.53
C GLY A 19 -17.53 -9.47 8.34
N ALA A 20 -16.26 -9.08 8.43
CA ALA A 20 -15.18 -10.03 8.56
C ALA A 20 -15.35 -10.76 9.90
N GLY A 21 -15.31 -12.09 9.88
CA GLY A 21 -15.43 -12.92 11.10
C GLY A 21 -14.35 -12.58 12.12
N SER A 22 -14.49 -13.12 13.33
CA SER A 22 -13.57 -12.86 14.46
C SER A 22 -12.12 -13.32 14.23
N SER A 23 -11.83 -14.06 13.17
CA SER A 23 -10.49 -14.47 12.78
C SER A 23 -10.00 -13.59 11.61
N VAL A 24 -9.21 -12.58 11.92
CA VAL A 24 -8.41 -11.86 10.93
C VAL A 24 -7.18 -12.71 10.63
N GLU A 25 -7.39 -13.87 9.96
CA GLU A 25 -6.27 -14.67 9.49
C GLU A 25 -5.53 -13.90 8.39
N SER A 26 -4.26 -13.62 8.62
CA SER A 26 -3.40 -12.90 7.68
C SER A 26 -2.10 -13.65 7.39
N GLY A 27 -2.13 -14.97 7.39
CA GLY A 27 -0.99 -15.82 7.03
C GLY A 27 -0.85 -16.06 5.53
N ALA A 28 0.30 -16.59 5.12
CA ALA A 28 0.63 -16.86 3.72
C ALA A 28 -0.41 -17.81 3.06
N ASP A 29 -0.80 -18.88 3.73
CA ASP A 29 -1.77 -19.84 3.17
C ASP A 29 -3.13 -19.21 2.84
N SER A 30 -3.61 -18.32 3.72
CA SER A 30 -4.86 -17.61 3.52
C SER A 30 -4.76 -16.63 2.36
N LEU A 31 -3.63 -15.90 2.28
CA LEU A 31 -3.36 -14.96 1.20
C LEU A 31 -3.24 -15.68 -0.16
N LEU A 32 -2.48 -16.78 -0.23
CA LEU A 32 -2.28 -17.56 -1.45
C LEU A 32 -3.59 -18.14 -1.96
N ARG A 33 -4.43 -18.72 -1.08
CA ARG A 33 -5.78 -19.20 -1.48
C ARG A 33 -6.63 -18.07 -2.06
N SER A 34 -6.60 -16.89 -1.47
CA SER A 34 -7.35 -15.73 -1.98
C SER A 34 -6.80 -15.23 -3.32
N MET A 35 -5.47 -15.23 -3.47
CA MET A 35 -4.81 -14.91 -4.74
C MET A 35 -5.21 -15.89 -5.84
N ASP A 36 -5.16 -17.20 -5.55
CA ASP A 36 -5.55 -18.23 -6.51
C ASP A 36 -7.02 -18.09 -6.96
N ALA A 37 -7.91 -17.80 -6.01
CA ALA A 37 -9.34 -17.58 -6.30
C ALA A 37 -9.59 -16.33 -7.15
N CYS A 38 -8.69 -15.34 -7.11
CA CYS A 38 -8.79 -14.08 -7.83
C CYS A 38 -7.87 -14.00 -9.07
N GLY A 39 -7.11 -15.06 -9.39
CA GLY A 39 -6.16 -15.05 -10.50
C GLY A 39 -5.00 -14.06 -10.30
N ILE A 40 -4.56 -13.85 -9.06
CA ILE A 40 -3.44 -12.95 -8.73
C ILE A 40 -2.16 -13.77 -8.62
N ASP A 41 -1.18 -13.46 -9.47
CA ASP A 41 0.08 -14.19 -9.53
C ASP A 41 0.97 -13.92 -8.33
N ALA A 42 1.12 -12.66 -7.91
CA ALA A 42 2.02 -12.28 -6.83
C ALA A 42 1.46 -11.13 -5.97
N SER A 43 1.88 -11.06 -4.72
CA SER A 43 1.45 -10.02 -3.77
C SER A 43 2.58 -9.55 -2.86
N VAL A 44 2.45 -8.30 -2.42
CA VAL A 44 3.33 -7.72 -1.39
C VAL A 44 2.66 -7.87 -0.02
N ALA A 45 3.34 -8.52 0.91
CA ALA A 45 2.95 -8.64 2.31
C ALA A 45 3.70 -7.61 3.15
N VAL A 46 3.02 -6.88 4.02
CA VAL A 46 3.61 -5.77 4.76
C VAL A 46 3.65 -6.00 6.27
N ALA A 47 4.74 -5.62 6.90
CA ALA A 47 4.82 -5.42 8.34
C ALA A 47 4.19 -4.07 8.69
N LEU A 48 3.39 -4.00 9.75
CA LEU A 48 2.73 -2.77 10.16
C LEU A 48 2.89 -2.54 11.67
N ILE A 49 3.53 -1.43 12.02
CA ILE A 49 3.66 -0.98 13.41
C ILE A 49 2.38 -0.22 13.81
N PRO A 50 1.63 -0.71 14.83
CA PRO A 50 0.30 -0.22 15.14
C PRO A 50 0.27 0.95 16.15
N GLU A 51 1.42 1.39 16.67
CA GLU A 51 1.50 2.34 17.79
C GLU A 51 2.68 3.32 17.67
N PRO A 52 2.62 4.49 18.34
CA PRO A 52 3.63 5.55 18.19
C PRO A 52 5.00 5.20 18.77
N ASN A 53 5.03 4.45 19.86
CA ASN A 53 6.25 4.12 20.61
C ASN A 53 6.36 2.61 20.85
N PRO A 54 6.52 1.81 19.78
CA PRO A 54 6.62 0.36 19.91
C PRO A 54 7.92 -0.01 20.62
N LYS A 55 7.86 -1.07 21.44
CA LYS A 55 9.07 -1.71 21.94
C LYS A 55 9.82 -2.38 20.79
N ASP A 56 11.14 -2.44 20.87
CA ASP A 56 11.98 -3.10 19.85
C ASP A 56 11.57 -4.57 19.64
N ASP A 57 11.20 -5.28 20.70
CA ASP A 57 10.73 -6.68 20.64
C ASP A 57 9.47 -6.81 19.78
N LEU A 58 8.49 -5.91 19.94
CA LEU A 58 7.27 -5.91 19.11
C LEU A 58 7.60 -5.66 17.63
N VAL A 59 8.50 -4.71 17.36
CA VAL A 59 8.92 -4.42 15.98
C VAL A 59 9.61 -5.63 15.35
N SER A 60 10.47 -6.32 16.11
CA SER A 60 11.14 -7.55 15.69
C SER A 60 10.13 -8.66 15.42
N GLU A 61 9.18 -8.88 16.34
CA GLU A 61 8.14 -9.91 16.21
C GLU A 61 7.28 -9.69 14.93
N ILE A 62 6.86 -8.45 14.67
CA ILE A 62 6.08 -8.10 13.47
C ILE A 62 6.87 -8.40 12.19
N ASN A 63 8.14 -7.99 12.15
CA ASN A 63 9.00 -8.25 10.98
C ASN A 63 9.29 -9.74 10.79
N ASP A 64 9.61 -10.45 11.87
CA ASP A 64 9.88 -11.89 11.83
C ASP A 64 8.66 -12.68 11.37
N TYR A 65 7.47 -12.28 11.81
CA TYR A 65 6.24 -12.91 11.32
C TYR A 65 6.10 -12.76 9.80
N VAL A 66 6.22 -11.54 9.24
CA VAL A 66 6.14 -11.35 7.79
C VAL A 66 7.24 -12.10 7.06
N ARG A 67 8.49 -12.03 7.56
CA ARG A 67 9.64 -12.76 6.99
C ARG A 67 9.38 -14.26 6.90
N MET A 68 8.86 -14.87 7.96
CA MET A 68 8.52 -16.30 7.98
C MET A 68 7.41 -16.64 6.99
N GLN A 69 6.39 -15.77 6.87
CA GLN A 69 5.28 -15.99 5.95
C GLN A 69 5.71 -15.94 4.48
N VAL A 70 6.65 -15.08 4.10
CA VAL A 70 7.08 -14.94 2.70
C VAL A 70 8.24 -15.88 2.31
N ALA A 71 9.02 -16.38 3.28
CA ALA A 71 10.26 -17.12 3.03
C ALA A 71 10.08 -18.38 2.16
N GLY A 72 8.93 -19.06 2.25
CA GLY A 72 8.61 -20.25 1.45
C GLY A 72 7.97 -19.97 0.09
N HIS A 73 7.75 -18.69 -0.27
CA HIS A 73 6.93 -18.29 -1.40
C HIS A 73 7.51 -17.08 -2.15
N SER A 74 8.82 -16.99 -2.26
CA SER A 74 9.52 -15.81 -2.82
C SER A 74 9.25 -15.54 -4.30
N ASP A 75 8.68 -16.49 -5.00
CA ASP A 75 8.16 -16.36 -6.37
C ASP A 75 6.78 -15.67 -6.41
N ARG A 76 6.00 -15.77 -5.32
CA ARG A 76 4.64 -15.23 -5.22
C ARG A 76 4.45 -14.16 -4.17
N LEU A 77 5.27 -14.14 -3.11
CA LEU A 77 5.15 -13.21 -1.99
C LEU A 77 6.44 -12.42 -1.78
N ALA A 78 6.35 -11.11 -1.86
CA ALA A 78 7.41 -10.18 -1.44
C ALA A 78 7.06 -9.56 -0.09
N GLY A 79 8.04 -9.41 0.80
CA GLY A 79 7.84 -8.83 2.13
C GLY A 79 8.35 -7.40 2.22
N PHE A 80 7.54 -6.47 2.77
CA PHE A 80 8.01 -5.14 3.16
C PHE A 80 8.15 -5.09 4.69
N CYS A 81 9.32 -4.68 5.15
CA CYS A 81 9.58 -4.52 6.58
C CYS A 81 8.97 -3.24 7.15
N ALA A 82 9.02 -3.09 8.46
CA ALA A 82 8.72 -1.85 9.16
C ALA A 82 9.83 -1.55 10.18
N VAL A 83 10.10 -0.28 10.46
CA VAL A 83 11.05 0.14 11.49
C VAL A 83 10.42 1.18 12.41
N ASN A 84 10.88 1.24 13.66
CA ASN A 84 10.53 2.33 14.56
C ASN A 84 11.46 3.53 14.29
N PRO A 85 10.98 4.61 13.65
CA PRO A 85 11.85 5.74 13.29
C PRO A 85 12.39 6.52 14.50
N ARG A 86 11.88 6.25 15.70
CA ARG A 86 12.37 6.84 16.95
C ARG A 86 13.49 6.01 17.59
N SER A 87 13.70 4.78 17.13
CA SER A 87 14.79 3.94 17.60
C SER A 87 16.13 4.45 17.03
N PRO A 88 17.19 4.56 17.84
CA PRO A 88 18.53 4.87 17.34
C PRO A 88 19.08 3.77 16.40
N LYS A 89 18.47 2.58 16.40
CA LYS A 89 18.83 1.44 15.55
C LYS A 89 18.05 1.39 14.23
N ALA A 90 17.08 2.31 14.00
CA ALA A 90 16.15 2.23 12.87
C ALA A 90 16.85 2.04 11.52
N VAL A 91 17.93 2.78 11.28
CA VAL A 91 18.71 2.70 10.03
C VAL A 91 19.45 1.38 9.88
N ASP A 92 20.08 0.90 10.95
CA ASP A 92 20.83 -0.38 10.93
C ASP A 92 19.87 -1.57 10.81
N ASP A 93 18.73 -1.53 11.51
CA ASP A 93 17.69 -2.54 11.39
C ASP A 93 17.09 -2.56 9.98
N LEU A 94 16.83 -1.40 9.38
CA LEU A 94 16.36 -1.30 8.00
C LEU A 94 17.36 -1.95 7.02
N ARG A 95 18.65 -1.59 7.09
CA ARG A 95 19.68 -2.18 6.25
C ARG A 95 19.71 -3.69 6.40
N ARG A 96 19.73 -4.20 7.63
CA ARG A 96 19.72 -5.63 7.91
C ARG A 96 18.51 -6.33 7.25
N HIS A 97 17.32 -5.74 7.31
CA HIS A 97 16.13 -6.30 6.66
C HIS A 97 16.24 -6.30 5.14
N LEU A 98 16.70 -5.20 4.55
CA LEU A 98 16.90 -5.08 3.09
C LEU A 98 17.99 -6.02 2.56
N ASP A 99 19.06 -6.25 3.33
CA ASP A 99 20.14 -7.15 2.96
C ASP A 99 19.73 -8.63 3.02
N THR A 100 18.67 -8.97 3.77
CA THR A 100 18.34 -10.37 4.06
C THR A 100 17.04 -10.86 3.45
N TRP A 101 15.95 -10.09 3.49
CA TRP A 101 14.63 -10.58 3.07
C TRP A 101 13.66 -9.53 2.55
N ALA A 102 13.75 -8.27 3.03
CA ALA A 102 12.76 -7.27 2.71
C ALA A 102 12.98 -6.67 1.32
N GLN A 103 11.90 -6.52 0.56
CA GLN A 103 11.92 -5.91 -0.76
C GLN A 103 11.46 -4.43 -0.74
N GLY A 104 11.08 -3.93 0.43
CA GLY A 104 10.63 -2.56 0.64
C GLY A 104 10.32 -2.26 2.11
N LEU A 105 9.84 -1.05 2.35
CA LEU A 105 9.46 -0.56 3.68
C LEU A 105 7.99 -0.19 3.71
N LYS A 106 7.26 -0.57 4.76
CA LYS A 106 5.93 -0.03 5.10
C LYS A 106 6.04 1.03 6.18
N PHE A 107 5.49 2.21 5.92
CA PHE A 107 5.39 3.28 6.92
C PHE A 107 3.94 3.75 7.09
N HIS A 108 3.51 3.91 8.35
CA HIS A 108 2.15 4.35 8.68
C HIS A 108 2.18 5.57 9.59
N GLY A 109 2.26 6.76 8.99
CA GLY A 109 2.45 8.02 9.71
C GLY A 109 1.44 8.29 10.82
N ALA A 110 0.16 7.96 10.61
CA ALA A 110 -0.87 8.22 11.61
C ALA A 110 -0.83 7.25 12.80
N MET A 111 -0.51 5.96 12.60
CA MET A 111 -0.34 5.01 13.70
C MET A 111 0.93 5.31 14.50
N GLN A 112 1.99 5.67 13.80
CA GLN A 112 3.26 6.00 14.43
C GLN A 112 3.32 7.47 14.93
N GLU A 113 2.23 8.23 14.78
CA GLU A 113 2.14 9.67 15.14
C GLU A 113 3.35 10.49 14.66
N MET A 114 3.75 10.27 13.41
CA MET A 114 4.88 10.95 12.78
C MET A 114 4.53 11.38 11.36
N SER A 115 4.75 12.65 11.06
CA SER A 115 4.54 13.17 9.71
C SER A 115 5.53 12.51 8.74
N VAL A 116 5.03 12.14 7.57
CA VAL A 116 5.85 11.46 6.55
C VAL A 116 7.00 12.34 6.05
N ASP A 117 6.85 13.67 6.10
CA ASP A 117 7.86 14.67 5.76
C ASP A 117 8.77 15.07 6.94
N SER A 118 8.70 14.35 8.07
CA SER A 118 9.57 14.63 9.22
C SER A 118 11.03 14.45 8.86
N PRO A 119 11.90 15.44 9.16
CA PRO A 119 13.35 15.32 8.93
C PRO A 119 14.00 14.12 9.60
N SER A 120 13.41 13.61 10.70
CA SER A 120 13.89 12.40 11.38
C SER A 120 13.74 11.13 10.56
N LEU A 121 12.90 11.13 9.50
CA LEU A 121 12.75 10.02 8.57
C LEU A 121 13.77 10.06 7.41
N TYR A 122 14.43 11.19 7.18
CA TYR A 122 15.36 11.36 6.06
C TYR A 122 16.49 10.31 6.02
N PRO A 123 17.14 9.95 7.14
CA PRO A 123 18.14 8.86 7.12
C PRO A 123 17.56 7.50 6.67
N ILE A 124 16.28 7.25 6.94
CA ILE A 124 15.56 6.05 6.46
C ILE A 124 15.33 6.15 4.95
N TYR A 125 14.89 7.30 4.46
CA TYR A 125 14.64 7.53 3.03
C TYR A 125 15.95 7.51 2.21
N GLU A 126 17.06 8.01 2.76
CA GLU A 126 18.39 7.89 2.15
C GLU A 126 18.78 6.43 1.93
N VAL A 127 18.52 5.56 2.91
CA VAL A 127 18.75 4.12 2.76
C VAL A 127 17.84 3.54 1.66
N MET A 128 16.55 3.82 1.70
CA MET A 128 15.60 3.31 0.71
C MET A 128 15.97 3.75 -0.72
N ALA A 129 16.34 5.02 -0.88
CA ALA A 129 16.82 5.57 -2.16
C ALA A 129 18.11 4.90 -2.64
N ALA A 130 19.08 4.68 -1.74
CA ALA A 130 20.34 4.02 -2.05
C ALA A 130 20.14 2.55 -2.48
N TYR A 131 19.19 1.83 -1.90
CA TYR A 131 18.83 0.47 -2.29
C TYR A 131 17.89 0.41 -3.50
N GLY A 132 17.34 1.54 -3.95
CA GLY A 132 16.34 1.58 -5.02
C GLY A 132 15.05 0.82 -4.67
N ARG A 133 14.75 0.69 -3.38
CA ARG A 133 13.60 -0.09 -2.88
C ARG A 133 12.42 0.81 -2.55
N PRO A 134 11.17 0.34 -2.79
CA PRO A 134 9.99 1.15 -2.57
C PRO A 134 9.63 1.33 -1.09
N VAL A 135 9.06 2.50 -0.80
CA VAL A 135 8.35 2.76 0.46
C VAL A 135 6.86 2.77 0.19
N LEU A 136 6.11 1.89 0.86
CA LEU A 136 4.65 1.92 0.87
C LEU A 136 4.18 2.71 2.09
N PHE A 137 3.68 3.90 1.83
CA PHE A 137 3.06 4.76 2.84
C PHE A 137 1.59 4.41 3.01
N HIS A 138 1.06 4.49 4.24
CA HIS A 138 -0.36 4.75 4.39
C HIS A 138 -0.60 6.21 4.04
N SER A 139 -1.57 6.52 3.19
CA SER A 139 -1.86 7.87 2.73
C SER A 139 -3.35 8.20 2.79
N GLY A 140 -3.66 9.49 2.94
CA GLY A 140 -5.03 9.99 3.06
C GLY A 140 -5.64 9.80 4.45
N ASP A 141 -6.96 9.96 4.50
CA ASP A 141 -7.71 9.91 5.75
C ASP A 141 -7.80 8.48 6.33
N ILE A 142 -7.92 8.42 7.65
CA ILE A 142 -8.12 7.20 8.40
C ILE A 142 -9.40 7.31 9.19
N GLY A 143 -10.32 6.38 8.95
CA GLY A 143 -11.61 6.35 9.62
C GLY A 143 -11.60 5.70 11.00
N VAL A 144 -10.44 5.60 11.67
CA VAL A 144 -10.28 4.89 12.95
C VAL A 144 -9.68 5.81 14.01
N LEU A 145 -10.38 5.94 15.14
CA LEU A 145 -9.88 6.66 16.31
C LEU A 145 -8.82 5.81 17.05
N PRO A 146 -7.82 6.49 17.70
CA PRO A 146 -7.60 7.92 17.85
C PRO A 146 -6.65 8.55 16.80
N THR A 147 -6.47 7.94 15.64
CA THR A 147 -5.55 8.39 14.58
C THR A 147 -5.86 9.80 14.09
N LYS A 148 -4.83 10.50 13.61
CA LYS A 148 -4.93 11.89 13.13
C LYS A 148 -4.48 11.98 11.68
N ASN A 149 -5.37 12.44 10.80
CA ASN A 149 -5.14 12.54 9.35
C ASN A 149 -4.00 13.50 8.96
N ARG A 150 -3.65 14.46 9.85
CA ARG A 150 -2.56 15.42 9.60
C ARG A 150 -1.20 14.80 9.26
N TYR A 151 -1.00 13.51 9.56
CA TYR A 151 0.25 12.79 9.30
C TYR A 151 0.30 12.08 7.94
N THR A 152 -0.80 12.08 7.20
CA THR A 152 -0.97 11.25 5.99
C THR A 152 -1.60 11.98 4.81
N ARG A 153 -1.70 13.32 4.88
CA ARG A 153 -2.25 14.15 3.82
C ARG A 153 -1.40 14.12 2.55
N ALA A 154 -2.04 14.19 1.40
CA ALA A 154 -1.39 14.11 0.09
C ALA A 154 -0.26 15.14 -0.09
N GLU A 155 -0.44 16.37 0.40
CA GLU A 155 0.52 17.46 0.28
C GLU A 155 1.88 17.17 0.93
N LEU A 156 1.94 16.30 1.95
CA LEU A 156 3.17 15.96 2.65
C LEU A 156 4.15 15.14 1.78
N PHE A 157 3.64 14.44 0.77
CA PHE A 157 4.45 13.59 -0.10
C PHE A 157 5.23 14.36 -1.16
N ASP A 158 4.84 15.60 -1.47
CA ASP A 158 5.51 16.42 -2.49
C ASP A 158 6.97 16.69 -2.14
N ALA A 159 7.24 17.12 -0.91
CA ALA A 159 8.59 17.41 -0.45
C ALA A 159 9.49 16.17 -0.51
N ILE A 160 9.00 15.04 -0.01
CA ILE A 160 9.76 13.78 -0.01
C ILE A 160 10.06 13.33 -1.45
N ALA A 161 9.09 13.42 -2.35
CA ALA A 161 9.28 13.01 -3.73
C ALA A 161 10.28 13.92 -4.48
N CYS A 162 10.36 15.20 -4.11
CA CYS A 162 11.39 16.12 -4.61
C CYS A 162 12.78 15.76 -4.08
N ASP A 163 12.89 15.52 -2.76
CA ASP A 163 14.17 15.30 -2.08
C ASP A 163 14.76 13.92 -2.39
N PHE A 164 13.91 12.93 -2.67
CA PHE A 164 14.30 11.53 -2.96
C PHE A 164 13.76 11.04 -4.31
N PRO A 165 14.15 11.64 -5.45
CA PRO A 165 13.58 11.32 -6.77
C PRO A 165 13.88 9.90 -7.25
N SER A 166 14.88 9.21 -6.67
CA SER A 166 15.23 7.82 -6.98
C SER A 166 14.52 6.81 -6.09
N MET A 167 13.82 7.24 -5.02
CA MET A 167 13.08 6.38 -4.12
C MET A 167 11.65 6.17 -4.66
N PRO A 168 11.24 4.94 -5.01
CA PRO A 168 9.86 4.69 -5.40
C PRO A 168 8.93 4.85 -4.20
N MET A 169 7.88 5.64 -4.35
CA MET A 169 6.91 5.95 -3.30
C MET A 169 5.54 5.44 -3.70
N ILE A 170 4.99 4.49 -2.93
CA ILE A 170 3.64 3.97 -3.14
C ILE A 170 2.71 4.62 -2.12
N LEU A 171 1.74 5.38 -2.60
CA LEU A 171 0.70 5.98 -1.77
C LEU A 171 -0.44 4.97 -1.61
N GLY A 172 -0.41 4.21 -0.52
CA GLY A 172 -1.45 3.25 -0.20
C GLY A 172 -2.81 3.93 -0.03
N HIS A 173 -3.85 3.37 -0.64
CA HIS A 173 -5.20 3.91 -0.70
C HIS A 173 -5.31 5.21 -1.53
N ALA A 174 -4.29 5.54 -2.33
CA ALA A 174 -4.26 6.72 -3.21
C ALA A 174 -4.78 7.99 -2.52
N CYS A 175 -4.38 8.22 -1.27
CA CYS A 175 -4.89 9.30 -0.40
C CYS A 175 -6.44 9.39 -0.31
N ARG A 176 -7.14 8.32 -0.67
CA ARG A 176 -8.62 8.18 -0.61
C ARG A 176 -9.36 9.32 -1.29
N ILE A 177 -9.92 10.26 -0.50
CA ILE A 177 -10.76 11.36 -1.01
C ILE A 177 -9.95 12.55 -1.55
N GLU A 178 -8.61 12.55 -1.42
CA GLU A 178 -7.74 13.62 -1.90
C GLU A 178 -7.27 13.41 -3.36
N TRP A 179 -8.11 12.83 -4.23
CA TRP A 179 -7.73 12.40 -5.60
C TRP A 179 -7.15 13.50 -6.49
N SER A 180 -7.60 14.76 -6.36
CA SER A 180 -7.02 15.87 -7.12
C SER A 180 -5.57 16.17 -6.73
N ALA A 181 -5.25 16.06 -5.44
CA ALA A 181 -3.87 16.22 -4.96
C ALA A 181 -2.98 15.06 -5.43
N VAL A 182 -3.50 13.82 -5.41
CA VAL A 182 -2.80 12.64 -5.95
C VAL A 182 -2.52 12.81 -7.44
N ALA A 183 -3.49 13.27 -8.23
CA ALA A 183 -3.31 13.53 -9.65
C ALA A 183 -2.18 14.57 -9.90
N GLY A 184 -2.11 15.62 -9.05
CA GLY A 184 -1.02 16.58 -9.07
C GLY A 184 0.34 15.99 -8.75
N LEU A 185 0.42 15.09 -7.76
CA LEU A 185 1.65 14.37 -7.41
C LEU A 185 2.13 13.47 -8.55
N LEU A 186 1.24 12.66 -9.14
CA LEU A 186 1.59 11.77 -10.25
C LEU A 186 2.00 12.54 -11.52
N ARG A 187 1.43 13.72 -11.75
CA ARG A 187 1.85 14.60 -12.84
C ARG A 187 3.28 15.10 -12.67
N LYS A 188 3.66 15.45 -11.44
CA LYS A 188 4.93 16.09 -11.12
C LYS A 188 6.06 15.10 -10.93
N HIS A 189 5.79 13.94 -10.30
CA HIS A 189 6.78 13.01 -9.82
C HIS A 189 6.69 11.64 -10.50
N ARG A 190 7.78 11.23 -11.14
CA ARG A 190 7.87 9.91 -11.81
C ARG A 190 8.04 8.75 -10.85
N ASN A 191 8.50 9.02 -9.63
CA ASN A 191 8.74 8.05 -8.57
C ASN A 191 7.55 7.86 -7.62
N VAL A 192 6.40 8.52 -7.88
CA VAL A 192 5.17 8.39 -7.09
C VAL A 192 4.18 7.48 -7.79
N TYR A 193 3.61 6.55 -7.03
CA TYR A 193 2.61 5.57 -7.47
C TYR A 193 1.40 5.63 -6.54
N ALA A 194 0.19 5.51 -7.10
CA ALA A 194 -1.07 5.48 -6.35
C ALA A 194 -1.59 4.04 -6.28
N GLU A 195 -1.71 3.46 -5.08
CA GLU A 195 -2.25 2.12 -4.88
C GLU A 195 -3.72 2.23 -4.43
N ILE A 196 -4.62 1.49 -5.09
CA ILE A 196 -6.07 1.72 -5.05
C ILE A 196 -6.86 0.92 -4.00
N SER A 197 -6.21 0.18 -3.12
CA SER A 197 -6.93 -0.55 -2.07
C SER A 197 -7.83 0.37 -1.26
N SER A 198 -8.96 -0.14 -0.82
CA SER A 198 -9.96 0.58 0.00
C SER A 198 -10.50 1.92 -0.58
N VAL A 199 -10.24 2.23 -1.86
CA VAL A 199 -10.88 3.35 -2.57
C VAL A 199 -12.27 2.91 -3.02
N ILE A 200 -13.14 2.65 -2.04
CA ILE A 200 -14.46 2.04 -2.21
C ILE A 200 -15.51 2.87 -1.47
N GLY A 201 -16.60 3.22 -2.15
CA GLY A 201 -17.75 3.89 -1.55
C GLY A 201 -18.49 3.00 -0.56
N ARG A 202 -19.21 3.62 0.39
CA ARG A 202 -20.00 2.89 1.39
C ARG A 202 -21.32 2.36 0.82
N ASP A 203 -21.93 3.11 -0.09
CA ASP A 203 -23.18 2.74 -0.74
C ASP A 203 -22.91 1.79 -1.90
N GLN A 204 -23.56 0.64 -1.89
CA GLN A 204 -23.39 -0.39 -2.91
C GLN A 204 -23.72 0.13 -4.33
N ALA A 205 -24.71 1.00 -4.48
CA ALA A 205 -25.09 1.57 -5.76
C ALA A 205 -24.06 2.56 -6.33
N THR A 206 -23.23 3.16 -5.48
CA THR A 206 -22.23 4.16 -5.88
C THR A 206 -20.80 3.75 -5.51
N GLN A 207 -20.59 2.48 -5.21
CA GLN A 207 -19.37 1.96 -4.62
C GLN A 207 -18.12 2.21 -5.48
N ALA A 208 -18.25 2.14 -6.80
CA ALA A 208 -17.14 2.36 -7.73
C ALA A 208 -16.83 3.85 -8.00
N ARG A 209 -17.74 4.77 -7.65
CA ARG A 209 -17.59 6.19 -7.95
C ARG A 209 -16.31 6.85 -7.37
N PRO A 210 -15.87 6.58 -6.13
CA PRO A 210 -14.60 7.13 -5.62
C PRO A 210 -13.41 6.69 -6.48
N LEU A 211 -13.36 5.44 -6.90
CA LEU A 211 -12.29 4.94 -7.77
C LEU A 211 -12.37 5.61 -9.16
N GLY A 212 -13.55 5.70 -9.75
CA GLY A 212 -13.73 6.40 -11.03
C GLY A 212 -13.27 7.86 -10.98
N ASN A 213 -13.66 8.61 -9.94
CA ASN A 213 -13.23 9.99 -9.76
C ASN A 213 -11.69 10.12 -9.63
N LEU A 214 -11.05 9.19 -8.91
CA LEU A 214 -9.60 9.13 -8.79
C LEU A 214 -8.95 8.90 -10.17
N LEU A 215 -9.38 7.87 -10.92
CA LEU A 215 -8.80 7.52 -12.20
C LEU A 215 -9.00 8.63 -13.25
N VAL A 216 -10.19 9.25 -13.29
CA VAL A 216 -10.46 10.42 -14.16
C VAL A 216 -9.52 11.57 -13.81
N ALA A 217 -9.40 11.94 -12.53
CA ALA A 217 -8.53 13.03 -12.13
C ALA A 217 -7.05 12.76 -12.49
N ILE A 218 -6.57 11.52 -12.29
CA ILE A 218 -5.21 11.15 -12.67
C ILE A 218 -5.04 11.22 -14.19
N LYS A 219 -5.97 10.67 -14.97
CA LYS A 219 -5.91 10.70 -16.44
C LYS A 219 -5.89 12.11 -16.99
N GLU A 220 -6.78 12.98 -16.51
CA GLU A 220 -6.88 14.37 -16.97
C GLU A 220 -5.63 15.21 -16.63
N TRP A 221 -5.04 15.00 -15.46
CA TRP A 221 -3.92 15.82 -14.98
C TRP A 221 -2.55 15.21 -15.26
N ALA A 222 -2.36 13.92 -15.05
CA ALA A 222 -1.09 13.23 -15.30
C ALA A 222 -0.98 12.62 -16.71
N GLY A 223 -2.10 12.46 -17.42
CA GLY A 223 -2.16 11.98 -18.80
C GLY A 223 -2.11 10.46 -18.95
N SER A 224 -1.78 9.71 -17.89
CA SER A 224 -1.63 8.25 -17.91
C SER A 224 -2.02 7.65 -16.56
N LEU A 225 -2.49 6.38 -16.59
CA LEU A 225 -2.74 5.55 -15.41
C LEU A 225 -1.60 4.57 -15.09
N GLU A 226 -0.45 4.67 -15.76
CA GLU A 226 0.65 3.70 -15.62
C GLU A 226 1.22 3.60 -14.20
N ASN A 227 1.15 4.68 -13.42
CA ASN A 227 1.57 4.73 -12.03
C ASN A 227 0.45 4.42 -11.03
N VAL A 228 -0.69 3.88 -11.51
CA VAL A 228 -1.77 3.39 -10.63
C VAL A 228 -1.62 1.89 -10.44
N LEU A 229 -1.53 1.45 -9.19
CA LEU A 229 -1.26 0.08 -8.80
C LEU A 229 -2.48 -0.57 -8.16
N PHE A 230 -2.69 -1.85 -8.44
CA PHE A 230 -3.69 -2.67 -7.76
C PHE A 230 -3.23 -3.05 -6.36
N GLY A 231 -4.16 -3.05 -5.40
CA GLY A 231 -3.99 -3.60 -4.06
C GLY A 231 -5.34 -3.87 -3.40
N SER A 232 -5.33 -4.60 -2.29
CA SER A 232 -6.55 -5.02 -1.59
C SER A 232 -6.67 -4.50 -0.16
N ASP A 233 -5.56 -4.28 0.52
CA ASP A 233 -5.52 -4.06 1.98
C ASP A 233 -6.05 -5.27 2.78
N ALA A 234 -5.82 -6.48 2.24
CA ALA A 234 -6.21 -7.71 2.92
C ALA A 234 -5.50 -7.84 4.29
N PRO A 235 -6.18 -8.32 5.33
CA PRO A 235 -7.51 -8.96 5.36
C PRO A 235 -8.69 -8.00 5.63
N LEU A 236 -8.48 -6.69 5.65
CA LEU A 236 -9.55 -5.72 5.90
C LEU A 236 -10.53 -5.62 4.73
N TYR A 237 -10.00 -5.79 3.51
CA TYR A 237 -10.76 -5.96 2.28
C TYR A 237 -10.19 -7.19 1.55
N SER A 238 -10.98 -7.85 0.71
CA SER A 238 -10.49 -8.93 -0.12
C SER A 238 -9.95 -8.42 -1.46
N GLN A 239 -9.13 -9.24 -2.14
CA GLN A 239 -8.75 -8.97 -3.53
C GLN A 239 -9.99 -8.90 -4.43
N ALA A 240 -10.97 -9.78 -4.18
CA ALA A 240 -12.23 -9.80 -4.92
C ALA A 240 -13.00 -8.47 -4.80
N ASP A 241 -13.01 -7.83 -3.62
CA ASP A 241 -13.69 -6.53 -3.44
C ASP A 241 -13.10 -5.47 -4.37
N THR A 242 -11.77 -5.41 -4.49
CA THR A 242 -11.12 -4.43 -5.37
C THR A 242 -11.35 -4.77 -6.85
N GLN A 243 -11.27 -6.05 -7.24
CA GLN A 243 -11.58 -6.47 -8.61
C GLN A 243 -13.02 -6.14 -8.98
N GLN A 244 -14.00 -6.49 -8.14
CA GLN A 244 -15.41 -6.15 -8.37
C GLN A 244 -15.65 -4.65 -8.48
N ASN A 245 -14.89 -3.84 -7.72
CA ASN A 245 -15.00 -2.39 -7.82
C ASN A 245 -14.50 -1.86 -9.18
N ILE A 246 -13.46 -2.47 -9.74
CA ILE A 246 -12.98 -2.18 -11.10
C ILE A 246 -13.99 -2.67 -12.15
N ASP A 247 -14.52 -3.89 -12.01
CA ASP A 247 -15.50 -4.46 -12.94
C ASP A 247 -16.76 -3.57 -13.04
N ARG A 248 -17.21 -3.00 -11.92
CA ARG A 248 -18.32 -2.03 -11.91
C ARG A 248 -18.03 -0.75 -12.70
N LEU A 249 -16.78 -0.30 -12.77
CA LEU A 249 -16.42 0.82 -13.64
C LEU A 249 -16.56 0.45 -15.11
N LEU A 250 -16.22 -0.79 -15.46
CA LEU A 250 -16.36 -1.31 -16.82
C LEU A 250 -17.84 -1.51 -17.21
N ASP A 251 -18.70 -1.89 -16.25
CA ASP A 251 -20.14 -2.07 -16.45
C ASP A 251 -20.90 -0.74 -16.58
N GLU A 252 -20.34 0.37 -16.08
CA GLU A 252 -20.96 1.71 -16.12
C GLU A 252 -20.12 2.71 -16.95
N PRO A 253 -19.80 2.43 -18.23
CA PRO A 253 -18.87 3.23 -19.03
C PRO A 253 -19.35 4.66 -19.26
N SER A 254 -20.68 4.90 -19.31
CA SER A 254 -21.26 6.22 -19.54
C SER A 254 -20.78 7.33 -18.60
N LEU A 255 -20.23 6.98 -17.44
CA LEU A 255 -19.68 7.92 -16.46
C LEU A 255 -18.23 8.31 -16.75
N TRP A 256 -17.48 7.47 -17.45
CA TRP A 256 -16.01 7.58 -17.56
C TRP A 256 -15.48 7.50 -19.01
N GLU A 257 -16.24 6.92 -19.94
CA GLU A 257 -15.79 6.60 -21.32
C GLU A 257 -15.26 7.78 -22.12
N SER A 258 -15.65 9.01 -21.77
CA SER A 258 -15.11 10.21 -22.41
C SER A 258 -13.65 10.52 -22.02
N VAL A 259 -13.15 9.91 -20.93
CA VAL A 259 -11.82 10.18 -20.37
C VAL A 259 -10.98 8.90 -20.24
N LEU A 260 -11.61 7.79 -19.86
CA LEU A 260 -10.95 6.50 -19.58
C LEU A 260 -11.37 5.46 -20.61
N SER A 261 -10.40 4.77 -21.19
CA SER A 261 -10.66 3.57 -21.98
C SER A 261 -10.76 2.32 -21.09
N ALA A 262 -11.48 1.30 -21.56
CA ALA A 262 -11.54 0.00 -20.88
C ALA A 262 -10.14 -0.62 -20.72
N ASP A 263 -9.26 -0.50 -21.73
CA ASP A 263 -7.90 -1.02 -21.66
C ASP A 263 -7.06 -0.36 -20.56
N GLU A 264 -7.22 0.95 -20.32
CA GLU A 264 -6.54 1.64 -19.23
C GLU A 264 -7.03 1.18 -17.87
N ILE A 265 -8.34 0.97 -17.70
CA ILE A 265 -8.92 0.46 -16.46
C ILE A 265 -8.44 -0.98 -16.22
N LEU A 266 -8.44 -1.82 -17.24
CA LEU A 266 -7.91 -3.19 -17.17
C LEU A 266 -6.40 -3.21 -16.88
N ALA A 267 -5.62 -2.26 -17.40
CA ALA A 267 -4.21 -2.17 -17.11
C ALA A 267 -3.93 -1.87 -15.63
N VAL A 268 -4.77 -1.09 -14.95
CA VAL A 268 -4.70 -0.89 -13.50
C VAL A 268 -4.92 -2.20 -12.74
N ARG A 269 -5.86 -3.04 -13.19
CA ARG A 269 -6.15 -4.34 -12.60
C ARG A 269 -5.03 -5.37 -12.83
N ASP A 270 -4.57 -5.49 -14.08
CA ASP A 270 -3.87 -6.68 -14.54
C ASP A 270 -2.37 -6.49 -14.82
N THR A 271 -1.92 -5.29 -15.21
CA THR A 271 -0.55 -5.13 -15.73
C THR A 271 0.33 -4.11 -15.03
N ASN A 272 -0.22 -3.00 -14.52
CA ASN A 272 0.59 -1.92 -13.94
C ASN A 272 1.43 -2.38 -12.75
N SER A 273 0.84 -3.16 -11.84
CA SER A 273 1.54 -3.69 -10.67
C SER A 273 2.65 -4.67 -11.05
N GLY A 274 2.44 -5.49 -12.08
CA GLY A 274 3.47 -6.39 -12.62
C GLY A 274 4.67 -5.62 -13.22
N ARG A 275 4.40 -4.54 -13.97
CA ARG A 275 5.47 -3.65 -14.49
C ARG A 275 6.26 -3.00 -13.36
N PHE A 276 5.57 -2.48 -12.34
CA PHE A 276 6.21 -1.93 -11.15
C PHE A 276 7.07 -2.97 -10.44
N ALA A 277 6.54 -4.15 -10.19
CA ALA A 277 7.24 -5.24 -9.51
C ALA A 277 8.51 -5.66 -10.25
N THR A 278 8.44 -5.76 -11.58
CA THR A 278 9.59 -6.08 -12.45
C THR A 278 10.64 -4.97 -12.41
N ALA A 279 10.23 -3.70 -12.55
CA ALA A 279 11.15 -2.56 -12.55
C ALA A 279 11.93 -2.42 -11.23
N HIS A 280 11.34 -2.88 -10.12
CA HIS A 280 11.94 -2.79 -8.78
C HIS A 280 12.44 -4.15 -8.21
N ASN A 281 12.45 -5.20 -9.04
CA ASN A 281 12.93 -6.54 -8.68
C ASN A 281 12.31 -7.04 -7.36
N LEU A 282 10.97 -6.98 -7.24
CA LEU A 282 10.28 -7.36 -6.01
C LEU A 282 10.19 -8.88 -5.81
N PHE A 283 10.19 -9.65 -6.90
CA PHE A 283 10.07 -11.11 -6.87
C PHE A 283 11.28 -11.77 -7.52
N THR A 284 11.64 -12.94 -7.03
CA THR A 284 12.66 -13.76 -7.70
C THR A 284 12.06 -14.40 -8.95
N THR A 285 12.63 -14.10 -10.12
CA THR A 285 12.28 -14.84 -11.33
C THR A 285 12.74 -16.28 -11.18
N SER A 286 11.77 -17.23 -11.15
CA SER A 286 12.10 -18.65 -11.31
C SER A 286 12.67 -18.83 -12.72
N HIS A 287 13.94 -19.17 -12.79
CA HIS A 287 14.60 -19.62 -14.02
C HIS A 287 14.31 -21.06 -14.28
#